data_eacacd5e00f5ca5171b5b772574d11dc
#
_entry.id   eacacd5e00f5ca5171b5b772574d11dc
#
_cell.length_a   1.000
_cell.length_b   1.000
_cell.length_c   1.000
_cell.angle_alpha   90.00
_cell.angle_beta   90.00
_cell.angle_gamma   90.00
#
_symmetry.space_group_name_H-M   'P 1'
#
loop_
_entity.id
_entity.type
_entity.pdbx_description
1 polymer ?
#
loop_
_entity_poly.entity_id
_entity_poly.type
_entity_poly.pdbx_seq_one_letter_code
_entity_poly.pdbx_strand_id
1 'polypeptide(L)'
;MKLEAEFVRRGDRVLDAGAAPGSWSQVAAQRVGPKGQVVAVDLKQINGGGYPPNVHLIQADLRDLVMDDLGGEPFDVVMSDMAPDTTGDPMGDAMRSARLCHDLLDRCTEWLRTGGNLTMKVFEGGEYPELLRRAGRMFEDAKGYKPRAS
;
A
#
# COMPACT_ATOMS: atom_id res chain seq x y z
N MET A 1 -10.75 -4.76 -4.12
CA MET A 1 -10.70 -3.35 -3.67
C MET A 1 -10.75 -2.45 -4.88
N LYS A 2 -11.66 -1.52 -4.89
CA LYS A 2 -11.79 -0.57 -5.99
C LYS A 2 -10.92 0.64 -5.68
N LEU A 3 -9.97 0.95 -6.54
CA LEU A 3 -9.14 2.14 -6.37
C LEU A 3 -9.99 3.37 -6.73
N GLU A 4 -10.29 4.17 -5.73
CA GLU A 4 -11.06 5.39 -5.96
C GLU A 4 -10.25 6.37 -6.81
N ALA A 5 -10.89 6.91 -7.84
CA ALA A 5 -10.24 7.86 -8.75
C ALA A 5 -9.69 9.10 -8.04
N GLU A 6 -10.25 9.42 -6.87
CA GLU A 6 -9.86 10.56 -6.05
C GLU A 6 -8.53 10.36 -5.33
N PHE A 7 -8.11 9.10 -5.12
CA PHE A 7 -6.87 8.78 -4.40
C PHE A 7 -5.62 8.99 -5.24
N VAL A 8 -5.70 8.69 -6.53
CA VAL A 8 -4.54 8.73 -7.42
C VAL A 8 -4.81 9.74 -8.52
N ARG A 9 -3.94 10.74 -8.62
CA ARG A 9 -4.06 11.84 -9.57
C ARG A 9 -2.93 11.82 -10.58
N ARG A 10 -3.12 12.49 -11.69
CA ARG A 10 -2.07 12.62 -12.71
C ARG A 10 -0.83 13.29 -12.10
N GLY A 11 0.32 12.73 -12.40
CA GLY A 11 1.60 13.21 -11.88
C GLY A 11 1.99 12.68 -10.51
N ASP A 12 1.11 11.93 -9.85
CA ASP A 12 1.39 11.38 -8.52
C ASP A 12 2.52 10.36 -8.54
N ARG A 13 3.21 10.29 -7.42
CA ARG A 13 4.18 9.25 -7.10
C ARG A 13 3.52 8.27 -6.14
N VAL A 14 3.37 7.02 -6.57
CA VAL A 14 2.59 6.01 -5.85
C VAL A 14 3.49 4.86 -5.42
N LEU A 15 3.36 4.44 -4.16
CA LEU A 15 3.94 3.18 -3.68
C LEU A 15 2.84 2.14 -3.61
N ASP A 16 3.06 1.00 -4.26
CA ASP A 16 2.19 -0.16 -4.20
C ASP A 16 2.90 -1.27 -3.40
N ALA A 17 2.56 -1.39 -2.13
CA ALA A 17 3.13 -2.36 -1.22
C ALA A 17 2.31 -3.65 -1.23
N GLY A 18 2.97 -4.79 -1.45
CA GLY A 18 2.29 -6.06 -1.67
C GLY A 18 1.68 -6.12 -3.08
N ALA A 19 2.48 -5.77 -4.07
CA ALA A 19 2.00 -5.47 -5.41
C ALA A 19 1.67 -6.71 -6.26
N ALA A 20 2.22 -7.87 -5.93
CA ALA A 20 1.98 -9.07 -6.75
C ALA A 20 0.50 -9.48 -6.70
N PRO A 21 -0.07 -9.88 -7.81
CA PRO A 21 0.52 -10.12 -9.13
C PRO A 21 0.78 -8.89 -10.00
N GLY A 22 0.37 -7.69 -9.59
CA GLY A 22 0.73 -6.45 -10.28
C GLY A 22 -0.41 -5.70 -10.95
N SER A 23 -1.63 -6.17 -10.82
CA SER A 23 -2.79 -5.56 -11.49
C SER A 23 -3.08 -4.13 -10.98
N TRP A 24 -2.89 -3.88 -9.70
CA TRP A 24 -3.08 -2.55 -9.12
C TRP A 24 -2.03 -1.56 -9.58
N SER A 25 -0.78 -2.02 -9.74
CA SER A 25 0.30 -1.19 -10.26
C SER A 25 0.01 -0.72 -11.67
N GLN A 26 -0.57 -1.57 -12.51
CA GLN A 26 -0.96 -1.20 -13.87
C GLN A 26 -2.07 -0.13 -13.87
N VAL A 27 -3.08 -0.29 -13.02
CA VAL A 27 -4.16 0.70 -12.90
C VAL A 27 -3.61 2.04 -12.40
N ALA A 28 -2.77 2.01 -11.38
CA ALA A 28 -2.15 3.21 -10.83
C ALA A 28 -1.28 3.91 -11.89
N ALA A 29 -0.49 3.15 -12.64
CA ALA A 29 0.38 3.70 -13.68
C ALA A 29 -0.40 4.43 -14.77
N GLN A 30 -1.56 3.92 -15.14
CA GLN A 30 -2.43 4.59 -16.11
C GLN A 30 -2.97 5.91 -15.55
N ARG A 31 -3.36 5.91 -14.27
CA ARG A 31 -3.94 7.10 -13.63
C ARG A 31 -2.94 8.22 -13.43
N VAL A 32 -1.71 7.89 -13.02
CA VAL A 32 -0.68 8.91 -12.81
C VAL A 32 -0.13 9.48 -14.12
N GLY A 33 -0.22 8.72 -15.19
CA GLY A 33 0.25 9.13 -16.51
C GLY A 33 1.78 9.19 -16.64
N PRO A 34 2.27 9.69 -17.79
CA PRO A 34 3.71 9.62 -18.09
C PRO A 34 4.60 10.47 -17.19
N LYS A 35 4.05 11.46 -16.49
CA LYS A 35 4.81 12.28 -15.54
C LYS A 35 4.76 11.74 -14.11
N GLY A 36 3.90 10.78 -13.84
CA GLY A 36 3.83 10.11 -12.56
C GLY A 36 4.72 8.89 -12.51
N GLN A 37 4.81 8.29 -11.33
CA GLN A 37 5.61 7.08 -11.10
C GLN A 37 4.86 6.13 -10.19
N VAL A 38 5.06 4.83 -10.40
CA VAL A 38 4.62 3.78 -9.49
C VAL A 38 5.81 2.94 -9.09
N VAL A 39 6.04 2.79 -7.79
CA VAL A 39 7.02 1.86 -7.24
C VAL A 39 6.24 0.70 -6.65
N ALA A 40 6.44 -0.49 -7.22
CA ALA A 40 5.73 -1.70 -6.83
C ALA A 40 6.66 -2.65 -6.10
N VAL A 41 6.33 -2.98 -4.86
CA VAL A 41 7.18 -3.80 -3.98
C VAL A 41 6.42 -5.05 -3.54
N ASP A 42 7.04 -6.21 -3.64
CA ASP A 42 6.51 -7.46 -3.12
C ASP A 42 7.65 -8.43 -2.81
N LEU A 43 7.44 -9.30 -1.82
CA LEU A 43 8.31 -10.44 -1.55
C LEU A 43 8.29 -11.43 -2.70
N LYS A 44 7.13 -11.61 -3.31
CA LYS A 44 6.93 -12.50 -4.44
C LYS A 44 7.31 -11.80 -5.73
N GLN A 45 7.71 -12.60 -6.71
CA GLN A 45 7.98 -12.04 -8.03
C GLN A 45 6.71 -11.41 -8.61
N ILE A 46 6.82 -10.15 -8.99
CA ILE A 46 5.76 -9.46 -9.70
C ILE A 46 5.87 -9.88 -11.18
N ASN A 47 4.75 -10.31 -11.76
CA ASN A 47 4.75 -10.73 -13.16
C ASN A 47 5.18 -9.57 -14.06
N GLY A 48 6.36 -9.70 -14.66
CA GLY A 48 7.09 -8.59 -15.26
C GLY A 48 6.82 -8.30 -16.72
N GLY A 49 5.66 -8.69 -17.26
CA GLY A 49 5.36 -8.41 -18.66
C GLY A 49 4.40 -7.24 -18.85
N GLY A 50 4.73 -6.33 -19.77
CA GLY A 50 3.78 -5.33 -20.24
C GLY A 50 3.53 -4.13 -19.32
N TYR A 51 4.41 -3.84 -18.37
CA TYR A 51 4.26 -2.65 -17.53
C TYR A 51 4.71 -1.40 -18.29
N PRO A 52 4.02 -0.28 -18.09
CA PRO A 52 4.48 1.00 -18.60
C PRO A 52 5.85 1.38 -18.06
N PRO A 53 6.61 2.22 -18.76
CA PRO A 53 7.97 2.61 -18.32
C PRO A 53 7.99 3.41 -17.00
N ASN A 54 6.85 3.92 -16.55
CA ASN A 54 6.75 4.63 -15.28
C ASN A 54 6.51 3.70 -14.07
N VAL A 55 6.56 2.38 -14.25
CA VAL A 55 6.45 1.39 -13.16
C VAL A 55 7.84 0.83 -12.87
N HIS A 56 8.25 0.88 -11.60
CA HIS A 56 9.49 0.29 -11.10
C HIS A 56 9.16 -0.88 -10.19
N LEU A 57 9.61 -2.08 -10.54
CA LEU A 57 9.33 -3.31 -9.80
C LEU A 57 10.50 -3.62 -8.87
N ILE A 58 10.21 -3.83 -7.59
CA ILE A 58 11.20 -4.19 -6.58
C ILE A 58 10.73 -5.48 -5.89
N GLN A 59 11.53 -6.53 -5.98
CA GLN A 59 11.27 -7.77 -5.23
C GLN A 59 12.08 -7.72 -3.94
N ALA A 60 11.42 -7.41 -2.84
CA ALA A 60 12.04 -7.28 -1.54
C ALA A 60 10.99 -7.30 -0.43
N ASP A 61 11.45 -7.49 0.80
CA ASP A 61 10.64 -7.22 1.98
C ASP A 61 10.62 -5.71 2.22
N LEU A 62 9.44 -5.13 2.25
CA LEU A 62 9.27 -3.69 2.46
C LEU A 62 9.96 -3.21 3.75
N ARG A 63 10.02 -4.06 4.77
CA ARG A 63 10.64 -3.73 6.06
C ARG A 63 12.15 -3.55 5.97
N ASP A 64 12.79 -4.09 4.93
CA ASP A 64 14.23 -3.99 4.70
C ASP A 64 14.60 -2.79 3.82
N LEU A 65 13.63 -2.06 3.30
CA LEU A 65 13.86 -0.95 2.40
C LEU A 65 13.94 0.39 3.14
N VAL A 66 14.78 1.26 2.63
CA VAL A 66 14.87 2.66 3.07
C VAL A 66 14.42 3.58 1.94
N MET A 67 14.24 4.86 2.25
CA MET A 67 13.76 5.86 1.30
C MET A 67 14.58 5.88 0.00
N ASP A 68 15.90 5.76 0.10
CA ASP A 68 16.77 5.78 -1.09
C ASP A 68 16.51 4.62 -2.04
N ASP A 69 16.15 3.45 -1.50
CA ASP A 69 15.79 2.29 -2.31
C ASP A 69 14.52 2.54 -3.13
N LEU A 70 13.68 3.45 -2.67
CA LEU A 70 12.40 3.79 -3.26
C LEU A 70 12.45 5.07 -4.11
N GLY A 71 13.64 5.57 -4.40
CA GLY A 71 13.84 6.74 -5.24
C GLY A 71 14.15 8.04 -4.49
N GLY A 72 14.24 8.00 -3.16
CA GLY A 72 14.69 9.13 -2.34
C GLY A 72 13.68 10.26 -2.14
N GLU A 73 12.47 10.12 -2.66
CA GLU A 73 11.43 11.15 -2.56
C GLU A 73 10.17 10.55 -1.93
N PRO A 74 9.42 11.33 -1.12
CA PRO A 74 8.16 10.85 -0.55
C PRO A 74 7.10 10.63 -1.62
N PHE A 75 6.14 9.78 -1.28
CA PHE A 75 5.03 9.44 -2.17
C PHE A 75 3.82 10.32 -1.90
N ASP A 76 3.04 10.55 -2.95
CA ASP A 76 1.73 11.21 -2.84
C ASP A 76 0.66 10.23 -2.35
N VAL A 77 0.79 8.97 -2.72
CA VAL A 77 -0.15 7.91 -2.37
C VAL A 77 0.63 6.65 -2.01
N VAL A 78 0.20 5.99 -0.94
CA VAL A 78 0.67 4.66 -0.57
C VAL A 78 -0.53 3.72 -0.55
N MET A 79 -0.41 2.60 -1.27
CA MET A 79 -1.42 1.55 -1.30
C MET A 79 -0.80 0.28 -0.73
N SER A 80 -1.55 -0.47 0.06
CA SER A 80 -1.08 -1.73 0.59
C SER A 80 -2.15 -2.80 0.51
N ASP A 81 -1.83 -3.87 -0.20
CA ASP A 81 -2.59 -5.12 -0.20
C ASP A 81 -1.74 -6.24 0.42
N MET A 82 -0.80 -5.87 1.29
CA MET A 82 0.03 -6.84 1.99
C MET A 82 -0.84 -7.70 2.90
N ALA A 83 -0.65 -9.00 2.82
CA ALA A 83 -1.32 -9.95 3.68
C ALA A 83 -0.32 -11.02 4.12
N PRO A 84 -0.36 -11.44 5.40
CA PRO A 84 0.44 -12.57 5.82
C PRO A 84 -0.11 -13.86 5.19
N ASP A 85 0.73 -14.89 5.11
CA ASP A 85 0.25 -16.21 4.75
C ASP A 85 -0.76 -16.67 5.81
N THR A 86 -1.90 -17.17 5.34
CA THR A 86 -2.94 -17.64 6.25
C THR A 86 -2.56 -19.02 6.80
N THR A 87 -2.77 -19.20 8.11
CA THR A 87 -2.40 -20.43 8.81
C THR A 87 -3.61 -21.28 9.20
N GLY A 88 -4.82 -20.76 8.97
CA GLY A 88 -6.05 -21.37 9.46
C GLY A 88 -6.41 -20.94 10.88
N ASP A 89 -5.60 -20.10 11.51
CA ASP A 89 -5.87 -19.46 12.79
C ASP A 89 -6.32 -18.01 12.57
N PRO A 90 -7.64 -17.73 12.55
CA PRO A 90 -8.12 -16.38 12.22
C PRO A 90 -7.59 -15.28 13.15
N MET A 91 -7.44 -15.58 14.44
CA MET A 91 -6.94 -14.60 15.41
C MET A 91 -5.48 -14.26 15.13
N GLY A 92 -4.65 -15.27 14.94
CA GLY A 92 -3.22 -15.05 14.65
C GLY A 92 -3.02 -14.39 13.30
N ASP A 93 -3.81 -14.75 12.30
CA ASP A 93 -3.75 -14.15 10.96
C ASP A 93 -4.14 -12.67 11.02
N ALA A 94 -5.18 -12.33 11.80
CA ALA A 94 -5.60 -10.94 11.99
C ALA A 94 -4.53 -10.11 12.71
N MET A 95 -3.86 -10.68 13.71
CA MET A 95 -2.77 -10.01 14.43
C MET A 95 -1.58 -9.73 13.50
N ARG A 96 -1.21 -10.69 12.65
CA ARG A 96 -0.12 -10.49 11.69
C ARG A 96 -0.46 -9.46 10.64
N SER A 97 -1.71 -9.46 10.16
CA SER A 97 -2.20 -8.44 9.23
C SER A 97 -2.12 -7.04 9.84
N ALA A 98 -2.58 -6.88 11.08
CA ALA A 98 -2.53 -5.60 11.78
C ALA A 98 -1.08 -5.14 11.98
N ARG A 99 -0.15 -6.06 12.28
CA ARG A 99 1.27 -5.74 12.44
C ARG A 99 1.87 -5.19 11.15
N LEU A 100 1.55 -5.79 10.01
CA LEU A 100 2.00 -5.26 8.72
C LEU A 100 1.48 -3.84 8.49
N CYS A 101 0.24 -3.58 8.85
CA CYS A 101 -0.34 -2.24 8.74
C CYS A 101 0.35 -1.24 9.67
N HIS A 102 0.66 -1.62 10.91
CA HIS A 102 1.39 -0.76 11.84
C HIS A 102 2.79 -0.46 11.33
N ASP A 103 3.50 -1.46 10.80
CA ASP A 103 4.83 -1.25 10.19
C ASP A 103 4.76 -0.24 9.05
N LEU A 104 3.73 -0.33 8.22
CA LEU A 104 3.55 0.61 7.12
C LEU A 104 3.23 2.02 7.62
N LEU A 105 2.39 2.14 8.65
CA LEU A 105 2.09 3.44 9.27
C LEU A 105 3.35 4.10 9.84
N ASP A 106 4.22 3.31 10.47
CA ASP A 106 5.51 3.81 10.98
C ASP A 106 6.33 4.43 9.85
N ARG A 107 6.36 3.78 8.70
CA ARG A 107 7.14 4.24 7.55
C ARG A 107 6.49 5.42 6.85
N CYS A 108 5.17 5.53 6.88
CA CYS A 108 4.46 6.63 6.23
C CYS A 108 4.79 8.00 6.83
N THR A 109 5.31 8.07 8.06
CA THR A 109 5.78 9.34 8.63
C THR A 109 6.91 9.96 7.80
N GLU A 110 7.69 9.14 7.12
CA GLU A 110 8.77 9.56 6.22
C GLU A 110 8.40 9.40 4.74
N TRP A 111 7.76 8.28 4.39
CA TRP A 111 7.55 7.90 2.99
C TRP A 111 6.36 8.61 2.33
N LEU A 112 5.36 9.02 3.11
CA LEU A 112 4.18 9.69 2.60
C LEU A 112 4.29 11.19 2.84
N ARG A 113 4.12 11.99 1.79
CA ARG A 113 4.15 13.45 1.96
C ARG A 113 2.96 13.95 2.77
N THR A 114 3.09 15.11 3.38
CA THR A 114 1.98 15.80 4.03
C THR A 114 0.87 16.07 3.01
N GLY A 115 -0.36 15.75 3.37
CA GLY A 115 -1.49 15.83 2.45
C GLY A 115 -1.66 14.63 1.54
N GLY A 116 -0.78 13.64 1.65
CA GLY A 116 -0.88 12.39 0.88
C GLY A 116 -1.97 11.46 1.40
N ASN A 117 -2.26 10.44 0.62
CA ASN A 117 -3.31 9.47 0.91
C ASN A 117 -2.74 8.07 1.10
N LEU A 118 -3.34 7.33 2.03
CA LEU A 118 -2.97 5.94 2.32
C LEU A 118 -4.22 5.06 2.27
N THR A 119 -4.11 3.92 1.60
CA THR A 119 -5.12 2.87 1.68
C THR A 119 -4.43 1.55 2.03
N MET A 120 -5.00 0.81 2.97
CA MET A 120 -4.47 -0.47 3.45
C MET A 120 -5.56 -1.51 3.56
N LYS A 121 -5.22 -2.74 3.19
CA LYS A 121 -6.05 -3.91 3.49
C LYS A 121 -5.66 -4.42 4.87
N VAL A 122 -6.65 -4.75 5.69
CA VAL A 122 -6.45 -5.37 7.00
C VAL A 122 -7.49 -6.47 7.20
N PHE A 123 -7.08 -7.59 7.81
CA PHE A 123 -8.00 -8.65 8.19
C PHE A 123 -8.81 -8.20 9.42
N GLU A 124 -10.10 -8.49 9.41
CA GLU A 124 -10.95 -8.23 10.57
C GLU A 124 -10.46 -9.00 11.80
N GLY A 125 -10.49 -8.33 12.95
CA GLY A 125 -10.07 -8.90 14.23
C GLY A 125 -10.01 -7.86 15.31
N GLY A 126 -9.63 -8.29 16.51
CA GLY A 126 -9.57 -7.42 17.69
C GLY A 126 -8.60 -6.25 17.57
N GLU A 127 -7.60 -6.35 16.70
CA GLU A 127 -6.59 -5.31 16.50
C GLU A 127 -7.07 -4.16 15.59
N TYR A 128 -8.13 -4.38 14.82
CA TYR A 128 -8.62 -3.41 13.86
C TYR A 128 -9.04 -2.08 14.50
N PRO A 129 -9.79 -2.06 15.61
CA PRO A 129 -10.16 -0.77 16.24
C PRO A 129 -8.97 0.08 16.65
N GLU A 130 -7.91 -0.51 17.20
CA GLU A 130 -6.71 0.23 17.58
C GLU A 130 -5.97 0.77 16.36
N LEU A 131 -5.88 -0.03 15.30
CA LEU A 131 -5.27 0.40 14.04
C LEU A 131 -6.02 1.60 13.47
N LEU A 132 -7.35 1.57 13.47
CA LEU A 132 -8.16 2.68 12.98
C LEU A 132 -7.99 3.93 13.84
N ARG A 133 -7.92 3.78 15.16
CA ARG A 133 -7.65 4.91 16.08
C ARG A 133 -6.30 5.53 15.79
N ARG A 134 -5.27 4.71 15.59
CA ARG A 134 -3.93 5.18 15.26
C ARG A 134 -3.94 5.97 13.94
N ALA A 135 -4.58 5.43 12.91
CA ALA A 135 -4.71 6.12 11.62
C ALA A 135 -5.42 7.47 11.79
N GLY A 136 -6.46 7.51 12.63
CA GLY A 136 -7.19 8.76 12.90
C GLY A 136 -6.36 9.84 13.60
N ARG A 137 -5.30 9.44 14.30
CA ARG A 137 -4.35 10.40 14.90
C ARG A 137 -3.33 10.90 13.89
N MET A 138 -3.03 10.12 12.86
CA MET A 138 -2.01 10.44 11.86
C MET A 138 -2.55 11.20 10.66
N PHE A 139 -3.83 11.01 10.34
CA PHE A 139 -4.47 11.56 9.15
C PHE A 139 -5.67 12.44 9.55
N GLU A 140 -6.00 13.40 8.70
CA GLU A 140 -7.18 14.25 8.93
C GLU A 140 -8.47 13.44 8.93
N ASP A 141 -8.55 12.42 8.08
CA ASP A 141 -9.71 11.56 7.95
C ASP A 141 -9.25 10.12 7.80
N ALA A 142 -9.79 9.23 8.61
CA ALA A 142 -9.51 7.81 8.54
C ALA A 142 -10.81 7.03 8.65
N LYS A 143 -11.08 6.19 7.67
CA LYS A 143 -12.30 5.39 7.59
C LYS A 143 -11.97 3.93 7.32
N GLY A 144 -12.71 3.06 8.00
CA GLY A 144 -12.74 1.67 7.63
C GLY A 144 -13.82 1.43 6.58
N TYR A 145 -13.51 0.57 5.63
CA TYR A 145 -14.45 0.17 4.60
C TYR A 145 -14.45 -1.35 4.46
N LYS A 146 -15.63 -1.93 4.57
CA LYS A 146 -15.82 -3.37 4.33
C LYS A 146 -16.44 -3.53 2.95
N PRO A 147 -15.69 -4.06 1.96
CA PRO A 147 -16.27 -4.30 0.65
C PRO A 147 -17.45 -5.25 0.78
N ARG A 148 -18.49 -5.03 -0.01
CA ARG A 148 -19.57 -6.02 -0.11
C ARG A 148 -18.94 -7.33 -0.53
N ALA A 149 -19.33 -8.39 0.17
CA ALA A 149 -18.75 -9.69 -0.02
C ALA A 149 -18.77 -10.08 -1.49
N SER A 150 -17.63 -10.38 -1.95
CA SER A 150 -17.44 -11.08 -3.20
C SER A 150 -17.58 -12.57 -2.93
#